data_124a9ffc3d6b0a3d05137f7d541446b7
#
_entry.id   124a9ffc3d6b0a3d05137f7d541446b7
#
_cell.length_a   1.000
_cell.length_b   1.000
_cell.length_c   1.000
_cell.angle_alpha   90.00
_cell.angle_beta   90.00
_cell.angle_gamma   90.00
#
_symmetry.space_group_name_H-M   'P 1'
#
loop_
_entity.id
_entity.type
_entity.pdbx_description
1 polymer ?
#
loop_
_entity_poly.entity_id
_entity_poly.type
_entity_poly.pdbx_seq_one_letter_code
_entity_poly.pdbx_strand_id
1 'polypeptide(L)'
;MNRIALYPGSFDPVTNGHMDILRQSLALADKVVVAIGVHPGKTPLFSFKERVELIHASARSEFTADEADRIDVIAFDNLVIETARQQKAAYLVRGLRDGTDLDYEMQMAGMNGTLEPDIRTVFLPASPTVRHITATLVRQIAKMGGEISAFVPEPVAEPLRLRATTGA
;
A
#
# COMPACT_ATOMS: atom_id res chain seq x y z
N MET A 1 18.01 1.51 -17.67
CA MET A 1 18.08 1.44 -16.19
C MET A 1 16.73 0.95 -15.71
N ASN A 2 16.67 -0.15 -14.98
CA ASN A 2 15.41 -0.67 -14.42
C ASN A 2 15.14 0.07 -13.10
N ARG A 3 14.19 1.02 -13.09
CA ARG A 3 13.81 1.79 -11.90
C ARG A 3 12.79 1.03 -11.08
N ILE A 4 13.19 0.62 -9.88
CA ILE A 4 12.33 -0.05 -8.91
C ILE A 4 11.85 0.97 -7.90
N ALA A 5 10.54 1.06 -7.68
CA ALA A 5 9.93 1.81 -6.59
C ALA A 5 9.55 0.85 -5.46
N LEU A 6 9.80 1.22 -4.20
CA LEU A 6 9.26 0.49 -3.05
C LEU A 6 8.08 1.27 -2.47
N TYR A 7 6.93 0.61 -2.37
CA TYR A 7 5.71 1.16 -1.78
C TYR A 7 5.37 0.44 -0.48
N PRO A 8 5.75 1.00 0.69
CA PRO A 8 5.50 0.36 1.97
C PRO A 8 4.13 0.72 2.55
N GLY A 9 3.55 -0.23 3.27
CA GLY A 9 2.28 -0.05 3.98
C GLY A 9 1.80 -1.31 4.67
N SER A 10 0.65 -1.23 5.36
CA SER A 10 0.03 -2.43 5.97
C SER A 10 -0.87 -3.17 4.98
N PHE A 11 -1.56 -2.47 4.09
CA PHE A 11 -2.48 -3.05 3.09
C PHE A 11 -3.47 -4.04 3.72
N ASP A 12 -4.13 -3.62 4.79
CA ASP A 12 -4.98 -4.47 5.62
C ASP A 12 -6.42 -3.91 5.75
N PRO A 13 -7.21 -4.04 4.66
CA PRO A 13 -6.87 -4.54 3.33
C PRO A 13 -6.30 -3.46 2.39
N VAL A 14 -5.92 -3.86 1.18
CA VAL A 14 -5.71 -2.95 0.07
C VAL A 14 -7.02 -2.20 -0.25
N THR A 15 -6.93 -0.89 -0.55
CA THR A 15 -8.07 0.00 -0.81
C THR A 15 -7.92 0.67 -2.18
N ASN A 16 -8.98 1.32 -2.66
CA ASN A 16 -8.94 2.10 -3.89
C ASN A 16 -7.89 3.24 -3.82
N GLY A 17 -7.64 3.77 -2.62
CA GLY A 17 -6.54 4.72 -2.41
C GLY A 17 -5.16 4.11 -2.65
N HIS A 18 -4.94 2.87 -2.21
CA HIS A 18 -3.69 2.15 -2.50
C HIS A 18 -3.53 1.85 -3.99
N MET A 19 -4.61 1.46 -4.66
CA MET A 19 -4.59 1.19 -6.10
C MET A 19 -4.29 2.43 -6.93
N ASP A 20 -4.81 3.59 -6.52
CA ASP A 20 -4.49 4.88 -7.14
C ASP A 20 -2.98 5.19 -7.08
N ILE A 21 -2.36 5.04 -5.91
CA ILE A 21 -0.92 5.25 -5.74
C ILE A 21 -0.09 4.21 -6.50
N LEU A 22 -0.54 2.94 -6.55
CA LEU A 22 0.12 1.91 -7.36
C LEU A 22 0.11 2.26 -8.85
N ARG A 23 -1.03 2.73 -9.37
CA ARG A 23 -1.16 3.17 -10.76
C ARG A 23 -0.21 4.32 -11.09
N GLN A 24 -0.16 5.32 -10.23
CA GLN A 24 0.77 6.44 -10.37
C GLN A 24 2.24 5.98 -10.30
N SER A 25 2.55 5.03 -9.42
CA SER A 25 3.89 4.47 -9.25
C SER A 25 4.36 3.71 -10.49
N LEU A 26 3.46 2.92 -11.12
CA LEU A 26 3.74 2.18 -12.37
C LEU A 26 4.02 3.10 -13.57
N ALA A 27 3.52 4.33 -13.55
CA ALA A 27 3.84 5.33 -14.55
C ALA A 27 5.25 5.92 -14.38
N LEU A 28 5.85 5.82 -13.18
CA LEU A 28 7.15 6.40 -12.86
C LEU A 28 8.27 5.36 -12.79
N ALA A 29 7.94 4.10 -12.51
CA ALA A 29 8.88 3.00 -12.30
C ALA A 29 8.63 1.86 -13.29
N ASP A 30 9.70 1.13 -13.61
CA ASP A 30 9.60 -0.09 -14.42
C ASP A 30 9.03 -1.27 -13.60
N LYS A 31 9.19 -1.21 -12.26
CA LYS A 31 8.70 -2.20 -11.32
C LYS A 31 8.32 -1.55 -9.99
N VAL A 32 7.25 -2.01 -9.37
CA VAL A 32 6.83 -1.59 -8.02
C VAL A 32 6.88 -2.79 -7.08
N VAL A 33 7.62 -2.64 -6.00
CA VAL A 33 7.65 -3.61 -4.90
C VAL A 33 6.77 -3.08 -3.78
N VAL A 34 5.62 -3.72 -3.57
CA VAL A 34 4.75 -3.45 -2.42
C VAL A 34 5.34 -4.15 -1.20
N ALA A 35 5.73 -3.39 -0.19
CA ALA A 35 6.33 -3.91 1.02
C ALA A 35 5.32 -3.86 2.17
N ILE A 36 4.87 -5.03 2.62
CA ILE A 36 3.92 -5.17 3.72
C ILE A 36 4.67 -5.26 5.04
N GLY A 37 4.43 -4.30 5.94
CA GLY A 37 4.98 -4.34 7.30
C GLY A 37 4.34 -5.47 8.11
N VAL A 38 5.19 -6.34 8.66
CA VAL A 38 4.80 -7.44 9.56
C VAL A 38 5.49 -7.20 10.89
N HIS A 39 4.75 -6.67 11.88
CA HIS A 39 5.30 -6.34 13.19
C HIS A 39 4.77 -7.31 14.24
N PRO A 40 5.66 -7.90 15.08
CA PRO A 40 5.24 -8.66 16.24
C PRO A 40 4.35 -7.80 17.16
N GLY A 41 3.22 -8.35 17.64
CA GLY A 41 2.33 -7.66 18.57
C GLY A 41 1.17 -6.89 17.94
N LYS A 42 1.08 -6.80 16.63
CA LYS A 42 -0.13 -6.33 15.91
C LYS A 42 -0.84 -7.51 15.28
N THR A 43 -2.12 -7.66 15.58
CA THR A 43 -2.98 -8.66 14.91
C THR A 43 -3.66 -7.98 13.73
N PRO A 44 -3.24 -8.25 12.49
CA PRO A 44 -3.88 -7.70 11.31
C PRO A 44 -5.24 -8.38 11.07
N LEU A 45 -6.13 -7.73 10.30
CA LEU A 45 -7.40 -8.31 9.91
C LEU A 45 -7.20 -9.49 8.94
N PHE A 46 -6.27 -9.34 7.99
CA PHE A 46 -5.86 -10.37 7.04
C PHE A 46 -4.43 -10.80 7.31
N SER A 47 -4.16 -12.11 7.23
CA SER A 47 -2.80 -12.65 7.27
C SER A 47 -1.93 -12.07 6.15
N PHE A 48 -0.61 -12.17 6.27
CA PHE A 48 0.29 -11.73 5.20
C PHE A 48 -0.06 -12.37 3.85
N LYS A 49 -0.28 -13.69 3.83
CA LYS A 49 -0.64 -14.42 2.60
C LYS A 49 -1.93 -13.89 1.97
N GLU A 50 -2.97 -13.68 2.76
CA GLU A 50 -4.24 -13.12 2.26
C GLU A 50 -4.05 -11.71 1.69
N ARG A 51 -3.25 -10.86 2.35
CA ARG A 51 -2.97 -9.50 1.83
C ARG A 51 -2.23 -9.55 0.49
N VAL A 52 -1.26 -10.46 0.33
CA VAL A 52 -0.57 -10.70 -0.95
C VAL A 52 -1.56 -11.11 -2.04
N GLU A 53 -2.43 -12.09 -1.74
CA GLU A 53 -3.44 -12.59 -2.68
C GLU A 53 -4.43 -11.49 -3.10
N LEU A 54 -4.89 -10.68 -2.13
CA LEU A 54 -5.80 -9.55 -2.38
C LEU A 54 -5.16 -8.46 -3.23
N ILE A 55 -3.88 -8.11 -3.00
CA ILE A 55 -3.15 -7.13 -3.81
C ILE A 55 -3.02 -7.63 -5.25
N HIS A 56 -2.58 -8.86 -5.45
CA HIS A 56 -2.43 -9.42 -6.80
C HIS A 56 -3.78 -9.59 -7.52
N ALA A 57 -4.83 -10.01 -6.82
CA ALA A 57 -6.18 -10.11 -7.39
C ALA A 57 -6.68 -8.72 -7.83
N SER A 58 -6.49 -7.70 -6.98
CA SER A 58 -6.87 -6.32 -7.29
C SER A 58 -6.08 -5.77 -8.47
N ALA A 59 -4.78 -6.04 -8.53
CA ALA A 59 -3.94 -5.62 -9.66
C ALA A 59 -4.41 -6.25 -10.98
N ARG A 60 -4.70 -7.54 -10.98
CA ARG A 60 -5.23 -8.23 -12.18
C ARG A 60 -6.61 -7.75 -12.60
N SER A 61 -7.42 -7.28 -11.65
CA SER A 61 -8.76 -6.74 -11.92
C SER A 61 -8.74 -5.33 -12.51
N GLU A 62 -7.77 -4.49 -12.13
CA GLU A 62 -7.78 -3.06 -12.41
C GLU A 62 -6.70 -2.58 -13.39
N PHE A 63 -5.64 -3.37 -13.58
CA PHE A 63 -4.50 -3.03 -14.44
C PHE A 63 -4.44 -3.96 -15.65
N THR A 64 -3.68 -3.56 -16.66
CA THR A 64 -3.32 -4.47 -17.75
C THR A 64 -2.46 -5.61 -17.24
N ALA A 65 -2.38 -6.73 -17.99
CA ALA A 65 -1.53 -7.85 -17.59
C ALA A 65 -0.06 -7.43 -17.42
N ASP A 66 0.46 -6.63 -18.34
CA ASP A 66 1.82 -6.08 -18.27
C ASP A 66 2.06 -5.23 -17.00
N GLU A 67 1.11 -4.37 -16.64
CA GLU A 67 1.20 -3.57 -15.42
C GLU A 67 1.13 -4.44 -14.15
N ALA A 68 0.23 -5.42 -14.11
CA ALA A 68 0.09 -6.33 -12.98
C ALA A 68 1.35 -7.18 -12.78
N ASP A 69 2.01 -7.61 -13.85
CA ASP A 69 3.25 -8.40 -13.81
C ASP A 69 4.47 -7.58 -13.32
N ARG A 70 4.36 -6.26 -13.31
CA ARG A 70 5.39 -5.35 -12.76
C ARG A 70 5.25 -5.10 -11.26
N ILE A 71 4.28 -5.74 -10.58
CA ILE A 71 4.04 -5.59 -9.15
C ILE A 71 4.52 -6.85 -8.41
N ASP A 72 5.52 -6.70 -7.55
CA ASP A 72 5.89 -7.71 -6.56
C ASP A 72 5.35 -7.33 -5.18
N VAL A 73 5.12 -8.33 -4.33
CA VAL A 73 4.70 -8.11 -2.93
C VAL A 73 5.64 -8.87 -2.01
N ILE A 74 6.20 -8.16 -1.02
CA ILE A 74 7.12 -8.72 -0.03
C ILE A 74 6.68 -8.37 1.40
N ALA A 75 7.17 -9.14 2.37
CA ALA A 75 7.10 -8.77 3.79
C ALA A 75 8.36 -8.03 4.20
N PHE A 76 8.24 -7.13 5.20
CA PHE A 76 9.39 -6.57 5.92
C PHE A 76 9.08 -6.37 7.40
N ASP A 77 10.07 -6.54 8.25
CA ASP A 77 10.00 -6.38 9.70
C ASP A 77 11.13 -5.51 10.27
N ASN A 78 11.98 -4.98 9.40
CA ASN A 78 13.09 -4.09 9.69
C ASN A 78 12.78 -2.63 9.30
N LEU A 79 13.81 -1.79 9.21
CA LEU A 79 13.66 -0.42 8.72
C LEU A 79 13.27 -0.43 7.22
N VAL A 80 12.26 0.35 6.86
CA VAL A 80 11.78 0.45 5.48
C VAL A 80 12.89 0.82 4.50
N ILE A 81 13.82 1.67 4.92
CA ILE A 81 14.95 2.11 4.09
C ILE A 81 15.96 0.98 3.84
N GLU A 82 16.13 0.08 4.82
CA GLU A 82 16.95 -1.13 4.66
C GLU A 82 16.33 -2.09 3.65
N THR A 83 15.01 -2.29 3.75
CA THR A 83 14.24 -3.06 2.77
C THR A 83 14.38 -2.46 1.36
N ALA A 84 14.28 -1.15 1.24
CA ALA A 84 14.46 -0.45 -0.04
C ALA A 84 15.85 -0.71 -0.65
N ARG A 85 16.89 -0.64 0.17
CA ARG A 85 18.26 -0.97 -0.24
C ARG A 85 18.41 -2.41 -0.71
N GLN A 86 17.87 -3.37 0.05
CA GLN A 86 17.88 -4.81 -0.30
C GLN A 86 17.17 -5.09 -1.63
N GLN A 87 16.08 -4.40 -1.88
CA GLN A 87 15.30 -4.49 -3.13
C GLN A 87 15.91 -3.67 -4.28
N LYS A 88 17.03 -2.97 -4.04
CA LYS A 88 17.66 -2.05 -5.02
C LYS A 88 16.68 -1.01 -5.54
N ALA A 89 15.77 -0.55 -4.68
CA ALA A 89 14.80 0.46 -5.02
C ALA A 89 15.50 1.80 -5.30
N ALA A 90 15.12 2.46 -6.38
CA ALA A 90 15.60 3.80 -6.71
C ALA A 90 14.99 4.86 -5.78
N TYR A 91 13.77 4.61 -5.29
CA TYR A 91 13.07 5.51 -4.37
C TYR A 91 11.94 4.79 -3.61
N LEU A 92 11.57 5.39 -2.48
CA LEU A 92 10.35 5.06 -1.75
C LEU A 92 9.18 5.85 -2.32
N VAL A 93 8.01 5.23 -2.43
CA VAL A 93 6.76 5.91 -2.76
C VAL A 93 5.90 6.05 -1.52
N ARG A 94 5.36 7.25 -1.31
CA ARG A 94 4.38 7.54 -0.26
C ARG A 94 3.20 8.30 -0.84
N GLY A 95 1.99 7.81 -0.61
CA GLY A 95 0.77 8.53 -0.94
C GLY A 95 0.48 9.63 0.07
N LEU A 96 0.04 10.79 -0.40
CA LEU A 96 -0.40 11.91 0.43
C LEU A 96 -1.87 12.19 0.19
N ARG A 97 -2.67 12.25 1.25
CA ARG A 97 -4.09 12.60 1.20
C ARG A 97 -4.34 14.07 1.52
N ASP A 98 -3.59 14.62 2.48
CA ASP A 98 -3.71 15.98 2.97
C ASP A 98 -2.41 16.50 3.59
N GLY A 99 -2.44 17.72 4.13
CA GLY A 99 -1.30 18.36 4.75
C GLY A 99 -0.85 17.70 6.07
N THR A 100 -1.77 17.04 6.80
CA THR A 100 -1.44 16.32 8.04
C THR A 100 -0.59 15.09 7.73
N ASP A 101 -0.90 14.35 6.66
CA ASP A 101 -0.03 13.27 6.18
C ASP A 101 1.37 13.81 5.84
N LEU A 102 1.44 14.97 5.16
CA LEU A 102 2.69 15.55 4.69
C LEU A 102 3.68 15.84 5.83
N ASP A 103 3.23 16.42 6.92
CA ASP A 103 4.12 16.76 8.05
C ASP A 103 4.83 15.53 8.61
N TYR A 104 4.11 14.45 8.84
CA TYR A 104 4.69 13.18 9.30
C TYR A 104 5.59 12.54 8.23
N GLU A 105 5.15 12.49 6.99
CA GLU A 105 5.89 11.89 5.89
C GLU A 105 7.20 12.63 5.60
N MET A 106 7.23 13.96 5.74
CA MET A 106 8.44 14.77 5.61
C MET A 106 9.47 14.44 6.69
N GLN A 107 9.04 14.24 7.94
CA GLN A 107 9.92 13.81 9.02
C GLN A 107 10.52 12.43 8.72
N MET A 108 9.71 11.48 8.32
CA MET A 108 10.18 10.12 7.96
C MET A 108 11.12 10.15 6.75
N ALA A 109 10.83 10.96 5.73
CA ALA A 109 11.70 11.13 4.57
C ALA A 109 13.07 11.72 4.96
N GLY A 110 13.10 12.67 5.87
CA GLY A 110 14.33 13.26 6.42
C GLY A 110 15.17 12.21 7.15
N MET A 111 14.55 11.42 8.03
CA MET A 111 15.23 10.34 8.76
C MET A 111 15.78 9.28 7.80
N ASN A 112 14.97 8.80 6.87
CA ASN A 112 15.38 7.81 5.86
C ASN A 112 16.52 8.33 4.97
N GLY A 113 16.45 9.59 4.52
CA GLY A 113 17.50 10.21 3.70
C GLY A 113 18.82 10.43 4.45
N THR A 114 18.80 10.51 5.80
CA THR A 114 20.01 10.54 6.62
C THR A 114 20.65 9.15 6.70
N LEU A 115 19.84 8.10 6.79
CA LEU A 115 20.31 6.71 6.88
C LEU A 115 20.81 6.17 5.53
N GLU A 116 20.15 6.54 4.44
CA GLU A 116 20.46 6.09 3.07
C GLU A 116 20.28 7.26 2.09
N PRO A 117 21.32 8.09 1.88
CA PRO A 117 21.20 9.31 1.08
C PRO A 117 20.87 9.08 -0.42
N ASP A 118 21.17 7.90 -0.93
CA ASP A 118 20.96 7.54 -2.33
C ASP A 118 19.50 7.15 -2.64
N ILE A 119 18.69 6.84 -1.61
CA ILE A 119 17.28 6.49 -1.78
C ILE A 119 16.40 7.67 -1.37
N ARG A 120 15.66 8.22 -2.31
CA ARG A 120 14.76 9.36 -2.08
C ARG A 120 13.33 8.91 -1.83
N THR A 121 12.58 9.73 -1.11
CA THR A 121 11.12 9.54 -0.99
C THR A 121 10.40 10.40 -2.03
N VAL A 122 9.53 9.78 -2.80
CA VAL A 122 8.65 10.42 -3.77
C VAL A 122 7.24 10.45 -3.18
N PHE A 123 6.67 11.64 -3.06
CA PHE A 123 5.30 11.83 -2.61
C PHE A 123 4.35 11.91 -3.78
N LEU A 124 3.31 11.08 -3.75
CA LEU A 124 2.26 11.06 -4.77
C LEU A 124 0.95 11.53 -4.15
N PRO A 125 0.35 12.63 -4.63
CA PRO A 125 -0.93 13.08 -4.12
C PRO A 125 -2.03 12.09 -4.53
N ALA A 126 -2.83 11.66 -3.56
CA ALA A 126 -3.99 10.83 -3.83
C ALA A 126 -5.01 11.60 -4.69
N SER A 127 -5.58 10.93 -5.67
CA SER A 127 -6.61 11.50 -6.53
C SER A 127 -7.82 11.99 -5.70
N PRO A 128 -8.49 13.08 -6.08
CA PRO A 128 -9.61 13.65 -5.31
C PRO A 128 -10.72 12.66 -4.98
N THR A 129 -10.95 11.68 -5.86
CA THR A 129 -11.99 10.65 -5.70
C THR A 129 -11.68 9.61 -4.63
N VAL A 130 -10.43 9.47 -4.19
CA VAL A 130 -10.00 8.42 -3.24
C VAL A 130 -9.26 8.95 -2.01
N ARG A 131 -8.94 10.25 -1.94
CA ARG A 131 -8.15 10.81 -0.84
C ARG A 131 -8.81 10.70 0.54
N HIS A 132 -10.13 10.55 0.61
CA HIS A 132 -10.87 10.35 1.86
C HIS A 132 -10.83 8.90 2.36
N ILE A 133 -10.33 7.96 1.56
CA ILE A 133 -10.34 6.53 1.87
C ILE A 133 -9.15 6.19 2.78
N THR A 134 -9.43 5.63 3.95
CA THR A 134 -8.42 5.06 4.84
C THR A 134 -8.78 3.62 5.17
N ALA A 135 -7.79 2.71 5.23
CA ALA A 135 -8.05 1.32 5.59
C ALA A 135 -8.70 1.18 6.98
N THR A 136 -8.36 2.07 7.91
CA THR A 136 -8.95 2.09 9.26
C THR A 136 -10.46 2.36 9.20
N LEU A 137 -10.89 3.40 8.48
CA LEU A 137 -12.31 3.71 8.33
C LEU A 137 -13.05 2.62 7.55
N VAL A 138 -12.43 2.08 6.51
CA VAL A 138 -13.02 0.96 5.74
C VAL A 138 -13.28 -0.25 6.62
N ARG A 139 -12.32 -0.64 7.48
CA ARG A 139 -12.52 -1.72 8.46
C ARG A 139 -13.64 -1.41 9.46
N GLN A 140 -13.73 -0.17 9.94
CA GLN A 140 -14.80 0.24 10.86
C GLN A 140 -16.17 0.16 10.19
N ILE A 141 -16.31 0.67 8.97
CA ILE A 141 -17.57 0.60 8.20
C ILE A 141 -17.97 -0.86 7.98
N ALA A 142 -17.03 -1.71 7.55
CA ALA A 142 -17.28 -3.14 7.35
C ALA A 142 -17.75 -3.83 8.64
N LYS A 143 -17.09 -3.55 9.78
CA LYS A 143 -17.46 -4.11 11.10
C LYS A 143 -18.86 -3.68 11.54
N MET A 144 -19.31 -2.51 11.15
CA MET A 144 -20.65 -1.99 11.44
C MET A 144 -21.71 -2.44 10.41
N GLY A 145 -21.34 -3.30 9.45
CA GLY A 145 -22.24 -3.79 8.41
C GLY A 145 -22.54 -2.80 7.29
N GLY A 146 -21.74 -1.72 7.18
CA GLY A 146 -21.91 -0.72 6.13
C GLY A 146 -21.41 -1.20 4.76
N GLU A 147 -21.88 -0.54 3.70
CA GLU A 147 -21.45 -0.84 2.32
C GLU A 147 -20.02 -0.31 2.08
N ILE A 148 -19.16 -1.18 1.57
CA ILE A 148 -17.71 -0.89 1.41
C ILE A 148 -17.21 -0.98 -0.04
N SER A 149 -18.05 -1.37 -0.99
CA SER A 149 -17.65 -1.58 -2.39
C SER A 149 -17.10 -0.33 -3.07
N ALA A 150 -17.49 0.87 -2.60
CA ALA A 150 -16.97 2.13 -3.13
C ALA A 150 -15.52 2.43 -2.67
N PHE A 151 -15.01 1.71 -1.67
CA PHE A 151 -13.73 2.04 -1.02
C PHE A 151 -12.62 1.03 -1.30
N VAL A 152 -12.98 -0.16 -1.76
CA VAL A 152 -12.04 -1.26 -2.01
C VAL A 152 -12.20 -1.83 -3.41
N PRO A 153 -11.15 -2.43 -3.99
CA PRO A 153 -11.26 -3.20 -5.21
C PRO A 153 -12.29 -4.33 -5.09
N GLU A 154 -12.89 -4.71 -6.20
CA GLU A 154 -13.92 -5.76 -6.23
C GLU A 154 -13.47 -7.07 -5.54
N PRO A 155 -12.24 -7.61 -5.77
CA PRO A 155 -11.80 -8.84 -5.12
C PRO A 155 -11.67 -8.76 -3.59
N VAL A 156 -11.64 -7.55 -3.04
CA VAL A 156 -11.50 -7.31 -1.59
C VAL A 156 -12.85 -7.25 -0.88
N ALA A 157 -13.91 -6.86 -1.58
CA ALA A 157 -15.20 -6.53 -0.97
C ALA A 157 -15.79 -7.72 -0.19
N GLU A 158 -15.91 -8.88 -0.81
CA GLU A 158 -16.51 -10.06 -0.17
C GLU A 158 -15.63 -10.63 0.96
N PRO A 159 -14.32 -10.85 0.79
CA PRO A 159 -13.44 -11.27 1.90
C PRO A 159 -13.51 -10.32 3.10
N LEU A 160 -13.60 -9.01 2.85
CA LEU A 160 -13.68 -8.02 3.93
C LEU A 160 -15.01 -8.11 4.69
N ARG A 161 -16.14 -8.25 4.00
CA ARG A 161 -17.45 -8.45 4.64
C ARG A 161 -17.46 -9.70 5.53
N LEU A 162 -16.99 -10.83 5.00
CA LEU A 162 -16.92 -12.09 5.74
C LEU A 162 -16.02 -11.97 6.97
N ARG A 163 -14.84 -11.37 6.83
CA ARG A 163 -13.89 -11.23 7.93
C ARG A 163 -14.41 -10.28 9.01
N ALA A 164 -15.10 -9.21 8.63
CA ALA A 164 -15.64 -8.23 9.57
C ALA A 164 -16.77 -8.80 10.43
N THR A 165 -17.54 -9.78 9.90
CA THR A 165 -18.63 -10.45 10.64
C THR A 165 -18.17 -11.60 11.52
N THR A 166 -17.04 -12.25 11.19
CA THR A 166 -16.51 -13.42 11.93
C THR A 166 -15.50 -13.04 13.01
N GLY A 167 -14.99 -11.83 13.00
CA GLY A 167 -13.97 -11.32 13.95
C GLY A 167 -14.54 -10.54 15.13
N ALA A 168 -15.80 -10.79 15.51
CA ALA A 168 -16.44 -10.22 16.70
C ALA A 168 -16.24 -11.12 17.91
#